data_7cbd19b83e86628b3bb4e47962a4a0c1
#
_entry.id   7cbd19b83e86628b3bb4e47962a4a0c1
#
_cell.length_a   1.000
_cell.length_b   1.000
_cell.length_c   1.000
_cell.angle_alpha   90.00
_cell.angle_beta   90.00
_cell.angle_gamma   90.00
#
_symmetry.space_group_name_H-M   'P 1'
#
loop_
_entity.id
_entity.type
_entity.pdbx_description
1 polymer ?
#
loop_
_entity_poly.entity_id
_entity_poly.type
_entity_poly.pdbx_seq_one_letter_code
_entity_poly.pdbx_strand_id
1 'polypeptide(L)'
;MDFDRERALTLLNRIVELELAGAVRFTQYSLMVFGHARIPIMGWMREQADQSLAHAVQAGEEVTALGGQVSLGIGELVGTHHASVDDMLQEMLVQERHGIGLYRELLAVVEGCHVSLEELARQMIRNEELDVAEIEKMLRKRGDA
;
A
#
# COMPACT_ATOMS: atom_id res chain seq x y z
N MET A 1 -10.31 -26.37 -3.52
CA MET A 1 -9.80 -26.71 -2.18
C MET A 1 -10.22 -25.65 -1.21
N ASP A 2 -10.52 -26.07 0.00
CA ASP A 2 -10.95 -25.13 1.03
C ASP A 2 -9.79 -24.33 1.61
N PHE A 3 -10.09 -23.09 1.94
CA PHE A 3 -9.17 -22.20 2.63
C PHE A 3 -9.92 -21.50 3.76
N ASP A 4 -9.20 -20.90 4.68
CA ASP A 4 -9.77 -20.14 5.78
C ASP A 4 -10.36 -18.81 5.27
N ARG A 5 -11.64 -18.87 4.88
CA ARG A 5 -12.36 -17.74 4.31
C ARG A 5 -12.44 -16.55 5.28
N GLU A 6 -12.72 -16.83 6.56
CA GLU A 6 -12.82 -15.77 7.57
C GLU A 6 -11.47 -15.04 7.76
N ARG A 7 -10.38 -15.78 7.75
CA ARG A 7 -9.05 -15.21 7.82
C ARG A 7 -8.74 -14.37 6.60
N ALA A 8 -9.10 -14.85 5.40
CA ALA A 8 -8.93 -14.12 4.16
C ALA A 8 -9.72 -12.80 4.19
N LEU A 9 -10.98 -12.83 4.64
CA LEU A 9 -11.81 -11.62 4.77
C LEU A 9 -11.20 -10.62 5.75
N THR A 10 -10.70 -11.08 6.89
CA THR A 10 -10.05 -10.22 7.87
C THR A 10 -8.83 -9.53 7.25
N LEU A 11 -7.99 -10.29 6.54
CA LEU A 11 -6.80 -9.74 5.90
C LEU A 11 -7.13 -8.77 4.78
N LEU A 12 -8.11 -9.11 3.94
CA LEU A 12 -8.54 -8.22 2.86
C LEU A 12 -9.09 -6.90 3.40
N ASN A 13 -9.85 -6.94 4.48
CA ASN A 13 -10.35 -5.72 5.10
C ASN A 13 -9.23 -4.88 5.74
N ARG A 14 -8.22 -5.51 6.32
CA ARG A 14 -7.03 -4.79 6.80
C ARG A 14 -6.26 -4.15 5.65
N ILE A 15 -6.20 -4.84 4.50
CA ILE A 15 -5.59 -4.29 3.30
C ILE A 15 -6.37 -3.08 2.80
N VAL A 16 -7.70 -3.15 2.74
CA VAL A 16 -8.54 -2.01 2.37
C VAL A 16 -8.23 -0.81 3.27
N GLU A 17 -8.20 -1.02 4.58
CA GLU A 17 -7.93 0.03 5.56
C GLU A 17 -6.54 0.63 5.38
N LEU A 18 -5.52 -0.21 5.20
CA LEU A 18 -4.14 0.23 5.01
C LEU A 18 -4.00 1.03 3.71
N GLU A 19 -4.57 0.54 2.62
CA GLU A 19 -4.49 1.18 1.32
C GLU A 19 -5.23 2.53 1.30
N LEU A 20 -6.38 2.63 1.96
CA LEU A 20 -7.09 3.91 2.12
C LEU A 20 -6.26 4.90 2.94
N ALA A 21 -5.63 4.44 4.02
CA ALA A 21 -4.72 5.27 4.79
C ALA A 21 -3.54 5.75 3.92
N GLY A 22 -3.00 4.87 3.09
CA GLY A 22 -1.94 5.22 2.13
C GLY A 22 -2.37 6.32 1.17
N ALA A 23 -3.58 6.20 0.60
CA ALA A 23 -4.12 7.20 -0.32
C ALA A 23 -4.21 8.58 0.35
N VAL A 24 -4.69 8.63 1.58
CA VAL A 24 -4.79 9.88 2.37
C VAL A 24 -3.40 10.45 2.66
N ARG A 25 -2.48 9.62 3.17
CA ARG A 25 -1.14 10.07 3.55
C ARG A 25 -0.32 10.54 2.35
N PHE A 26 -0.32 9.80 1.27
CA PHE A 26 0.45 10.15 0.08
C PHE A 26 -0.08 11.45 -0.57
N THR A 27 -1.40 11.65 -0.53
CA THR A 27 -2.00 12.92 -0.93
C THR A 27 -1.52 14.07 -0.05
N GLN A 28 -1.54 13.86 1.28
CA GLN A 28 -1.08 14.87 2.24
C GLN A 28 0.39 15.23 2.00
N TYR A 29 1.26 14.22 1.83
CA TYR A 29 2.67 14.46 1.53
C TYR A 29 2.83 15.31 0.26
N SER A 30 2.06 15.01 -0.78
CA SER A 30 2.14 15.75 -2.04
C SER A 30 1.83 17.22 -1.88
N LEU A 31 0.95 17.54 -0.93
CA LEU A 31 0.57 18.93 -0.64
C LEU A 31 1.67 19.67 0.15
N MET A 32 2.48 18.95 0.89
CA MET A 32 3.50 19.52 1.80
C MET A 32 4.85 19.69 1.15
N VAL A 33 5.14 19.07 0.03
CA VAL A 33 6.43 19.20 -0.67
C VAL A 33 6.61 20.63 -1.15
N PHE A 34 7.77 21.22 -0.86
CA PHE A 34 8.15 22.55 -1.36
C PHE A 34 9.61 22.53 -1.80
N GLY A 35 10.02 23.57 -2.50
CA GLY A 35 11.37 23.72 -3.04
C GLY A 35 11.43 23.41 -4.53
N HIS A 36 12.61 23.46 -5.11
CA HIS A 36 12.81 23.34 -6.56
C HIS A 36 12.38 21.99 -7.13
N ALA A 37 12.44 20.93 -6.34
CA ALA A 37 12.06 19.57 -6.77
C ALA A 37 10.57 19.26 -6.55
N ARG A 38 9.76 20.23 -6.14
CA ARG A 38 8.35 20.01 -5.79
C ARG A 38 7.55 19.32 -6.91
N ILE A 39 7.66 19.82 -8.14
CA ILE A 39 6.78 19.39 -9.22
C ILE A 39 6.92 17.89 -9.50
N PRO A 40 8.12 17.33 -9.76
CA PRO A 40 8.24 15.90 -10.02
C PRO A 40 7.92 15.04 -8.78
N ILE A 41 8.32 15.47 -7.59
CA ILE A 41 8.06 14.69 -6.36
C ILE A 41 6.58 14.68 -6.02
N MET A 42 5.93 15.85 -6.06
CA MET A 42 4.49 15.98 -5.84
C MET A 42 3.70 15.08 -6.80
N GLY A 43 4.04 15.11 -8.09
CA GLY A 43 3.38 14.30 -9.11
C GLY A 43 3.53 12.81 -8.83
N TRP A 44 4.73 12.37 -8.49
CA TRP A 44 4.99 10.98 -8.14
C TRP A 44 4.20 10.55 -6.89
N MET A 45 4.16 11.39 -5.86
CA MET A 45 3.40 11.08 -4.63
C MET A 45 1.90 10.96 -4.91
N ARG A 46 1.36 11.78 -5.78
CA ARG A 46 -0.05 11.70 -6.18
C ARG A 46 -0.35 10.44 -6.98
N GLU A 47 0.58 10.00 -7.82
CA GLU A 47 0.45 8.71 -8.50
C GLU A 47 0.43 7.56 -7.49
N GLN A 48 1.26 7.63 -6.45
CA GLN A 48 1.25 6.64 -5.38
C GLN A 48 -0.07 6.64 -4.61
N ALA A 49 -0.65 7.82 -4.36
CA ALA A 49 -1.96 7.94 -3.72
C ALA A 49 -3.06 7.29 -4.58
N ASP A 50 -3.06 7.57 -5.87
CA ASP A 50 -4.02 6.99 -6.81
C ASP A 50 -3.88 5.46 -6.88
N GLN A 51 -2.66 4.96 -6.91
CA GLN A 51 -2.37 3.53 -6.91
C GLN A 51 -2.89 2.87 -5.63
N SER A 52 -2.66 3.48 -4.47
CA SER A 52 -3.12 2.97 -3.18
C SER A 52 -4.64 2.88 -3.14
N LEU A 53 -5.34 3.91 -3.65
CA LEU A 53 -6.80 3.90 -3.75
C LEU A 53 -7.28 2.77 -4.66
N ALA A 54 -6.64 2.59 -5.81
CA ALA A 54 -6.98 1.50 -6.73
C ALA A 54 -6.80 0.12 -6.08
N HIS A 55 -5.75 -0.06 -5.29
CA HIS A 55 -5.51 -1.30 -4.54
C HIS A 55 -6.60 -1.54 -3.49
N ALA A 56 -7.04 -0.48 -2.81
CA ALA A 56 -8.15 -0.57 -1.85
C ALA A 56 -9.43 -1.06 -2.54
N VAL A 57 -9.73 -0.52 -3.72
CA VAL A 57 -10.90 -0.93 -4.51
C VAL A 57 -10.79 -2.40 -4.90
N GLN A 58 -9.63 -2.85 -5.39
CA GLN A 58 -9.44 -4.25 -5.76
C GLN A 58 -9.63 -5.19 -4.57
N ALA A 59 -9.05 -4.87 -3.42
CA ALA A 59 -9.21 -5.68 -2.21
C ALA A 59 -10.67 -5.69 -1.74
N GLY A 60 -11.35 -4.54 -1.79
CA GLY A 60 -12.77 -4.44 -1.43
C GLY A 60 -13.67 -5.27 -2.34
N GLU A 61 -13.40 -5.29 -3.65
CA GLU A 61 -14.13 -6.12 -4.60
C GLU A 61 -13.97 -7.61 -4.25
N GLU A 62 -12.79 -8.03 -3.81
CA GLU A 62 -12.56 -9.40 -3.37
C GLU A 62 -13.32 -9.74 -2.08
N VAL A 63 -13.45 -8.78 -1.17
CA VAL A 63 -14.26 -8.96 0.05
C VAL A 63 -15.70 -9.28 -0.32
N THR A 64 -16.29 -8.49 -1.21
CA THR A 64 -17.70 -8.72 -1.64
C THR A 64 -17.83 -9.97 -2.49
N ALA A 65 -16.85 -10.29 -3.31
CA ALA A 65 -16.84 -11.55 -4.09
C ALA A 65 -16.87 -12.78 -3.18
N LEU A 66 -16.23 -12.70 -2.01
CA LEU A 66 -16.30 -13.77 -1.00
C LEU A 66 -17.58 -13.73 -0.15
N GLY A 67 -18.48 -12.80 -0.42
CA GLY A 67 -19.73 -12.64 0.34
C GLY A 67 -19.56 -11.94 1.68
N GLY A 68 -18.42 -11.25 1.87
CA GLY A 68 -18.15 -10.48 3.07
C GLY A 68 -18.62 -9.03 2.98
N GLN A 69 -18.38 -8.28 4.02
CA GLN A 69 -18.72 -6.87 4.11
C GLN A 69 -17.42 -6.05 4.20
N VAL A 70 -17.31 -5.03 3.34
CA VAL A 70 -16.13 -4.16 3.33
C VAL A 70 -16.09 -3.32 4.59
N SER A 71 -14.90 -3.18 5.18
CA SER A 71 -14.67 -2.35 6.36
C SER A 71 -15.07 -0.89 6.11
N LEU A 72 -15.64 -0.25 7.12
CA LEU A 72 -15.93 1.19 7.11
C LEU A 72 -14.75 2.01 7.69
N GLY A 73 -13.70 1.33 8.13
CA GLY A 73 -12.53 1.96 8.76
C GLY A 73 -11.47 2.39 7.76
N ILE A 74 -10.59 3.24 8.25
CA ILE A 74 -9.34 3.61 7.60
C ILE A 74 -8.22 3.18 8.53
N GLY A 75 -7.09 2.72 7.97
CA GLY A 75 -5.92 2.39 8.76
C GLY A 75 -5.38 3.58 9.53
N GLU A 76 -4.51 3.32 10.49
CA GLU A 76 -3.93 4.35 11.33
C GLU A 76 -3.21 5.42 10.49
N LEU A 77 -3.56 6.69 10.73
CA LEU A 77 -2.90 7.85 10.16
C LEU A 77 -1.90 8.38 11.17
N VAL A 78 -0.63 8.11 10.96
CA VAL A 78 0.44 8.62 11.84
C VAL A 78 0.54 10.13 11.62
N GLY A 79 0.22 10.90 12.63
CA GLY A 79 0.14 12.36 12.57
C GLY A 79 1.49 13.04 12.73
N THR A 80 2.48 12.69 11.95
CA THR A 80 3.77 13.37 11.96
C THR A 80 3.79 14.50 10.94
N HIS A 81 4.23 15.66 11.37
CA HIS A 81 4.36 16.84 10.51
C HIS A 81 5.82 16.97 10.08
N HIS A 82 6.22 16.21 9.07
CA HIS A 82 7.57 16.29 8.52
C HIS A 82 7.60 17.31 7.39
N ALA A 83 8.57 18.21 7.45
CA ALA A 83 8.84 19.15 6.36
C ALA A 83 9.81 18.58 5.33
N SER A 84 10.56 17.54 5.72
CA SER A 84 11.58 16.91 4.89
C SER A 84 10.98 15.86 3.97
N VAL A 85 11.33 15.91 2.68
CA VAL A 85 10.96 14.87 1.73
C VAL A 85 11.55 13.52 2.14
N ASP A 86 12.78 13.50 2.66
CA ASP A 86 13.41 12.26 3.12
C ASP A 86 12.59 11.60 4.23
N ASP A 87 12.08 12.39 5.18
CA ASP A 87 11.24 11.85 6.26
C ASP A 87 9.93 11.30 5.72
N MET A 88 9.31 12.00 4.77
CA MET A 88 8.09 11.51 4.10
C MET A 88 8.36 10.19 3.38
N LEU A 89 9.48 10.09 2.68
CA LEU A 89 9.86 8.86 1.98
C LEU A 89 10.11 7.70 2.95
N GLN A 90 10.71 7.97 4.12
CA GLN A 90 10.90 6.95 5.15
C GLN A 90 9.55 6.44 5.68
N GLU A 91 8.58 7.33 5.90
CA GLU A 91 7.24 6.92 6.31
C GLU A 91 6.55 6.10 5.22
N MET A 92 6.71 6.48 3.95
CA MET A 92 6.18 5.70 2.83
C MET A 92 6.76 4.30 2.80
N LEU A 93 8.06 4.12 3.09
CA LEU A 93 8.67 2.80 3.20
C LEU A 93 7.99 1.94 4.27
N VAL A 94 7.70 2.52 5.43
CA VAL A 94 7.01 1.79 6.51
C VAL A 94 5.64 1.34 6.03
N GLN A 95 4.89 2.22 5.37
CA GLN A 95 3.56 1.93 4.83
C GLN A 95 3.62 0.80 3.80
N GLU A 96 4.53 0.88 2.83
CA GLU A 96 4.67 -0.12 1.78
C GLU A 96 5.08 -1.49 2.33
N ARG A 97 6.02 -1.52 3.28
CA ARG A 97 6.46 -2.77 3.91
C ARG A 97 5.36 -3.42 4.73
N HIS A 98 4.53 -2.62 5.39
CA HIS A 98 3.36 -3.13 6.11
C HIS A 98 2.38 -3.77 5.13
N GLY A 99 2.13 -3.12 3.99
CA GLY A 99 1.28 -3.66 2.93
C GLY A 99 1.80 -5.00 2.40
N ILE A 100 3.10 -5.08 2.09
CA ILE A 100 3.73 -6.33 1.66
C ILE A 100 3.49 -7.44 2.68
N GLY A 101 3.62 -7.14 3.97
CA GLY A 101 3.37 -8.11 5.05
C GLY A 101 1.95 -8.66 5.02
N LEU A 102 0.95 -7.78 4.85
CA LEU A 102 -0.46 -8.20 4.78
C LEU A 102 -0.75 -9.04 3.54
N TYR A 103 -0.23 -8.66 2.39
CA TYR A 103 -0.42 -9.45 1.16
C TYR A 103 0.28 -10.81 1.26
N ARG A 104 1.43 -10.90 1.93
CA ARG A 104 2.10 -12.18 2.18
C ARG A 104 1.28 -13.07 3.11
N GLU A 105 0.67 -12.50 4.14
CA GLU A 105 -0.24 -13.25 5.01
C GLU A 105 -1.44 -13.77 4.24
N LEU A 106 -2.02 -12.93 3.37
CA LEU A 106 -3.13 -13.35 2.49
C LEU A 106 -2.70 -14.49 1.57
N LEU A 107 -1.53 -14.36 0.94
CA LEU A 107 -1.00 -15.38 0.06
C LEU A 107 -0.89 -16.73 0.79
N ALA A 108 -0.37 -16.72 2.01
CA ALA A 108 -0.23 -17.94 2.81
C ALA A 108 -1.57 -18.63 3.08
N VAL A 109 -2.66 -17.86 3.19
CA VAL A 109 -4.01 -18.40 3.41
C VAL A 109 -4.60 -19.03 2.14
N VAL A 110 -4.37 -18.42 0.98
CA VAL A 110 -5.08 -18.76 -0.25
C VAL A 110 -4.25 -19.58 -1.25
N GLU A 111 -2.94 -19.67 -1.05
CA GLU A 111 -2.04 -20.37 -1.97
C GLU A 111 -2.46 -21.82 -2.17
N GLY A 112 -2.58 -22.19 -3.44
CA GLY A 112 -3.02 -23.53 -3.81
C GLY A 112 -4.52 -23.79 -3.61
N CYS A 113 -5.27 -22.81 -3.12
CA CYS A 113 -6.69 -22.95 -2.79
C CYS A 113 -7.59 -22.05 -3.62
N HIS A 114 -7.19 -20.80 -3.86
CA HIS A 114 -8.01 -19.83 -4.57
C HIS A 114 -7.12 -19.02 -5.51
N VAL A 115 -7.13 -19.41 -6.78
CA VAL A 115 -6.18 -18.85 -7.78
C VAL A 115 -6.32 -17.34 -7.94
N SER A 116 -7.53 -16.82 -8.00
CA SER A 116 -7.73 -15.37 -8.19
C SER A 116 -7.12 -14.54 -7.05
N LEU A 117 -7.36 -14.95 -5.81
CA LEU A 117 -6.77 -14.27 -4.64
C LEU A 117 -5.26 -14.48 -4.55
N GLU A 118 -4.79 -15.66 -4.93
CA GLU A 118 -3.36 -15.96 -5.01
C GLU A 118 -2.66 -15.02 -6.00
N GLU A 119 -3.22 -14.85 -7.19
CA GLU A 119 -2.67 -13.96 -8.21
C GLU A 119 -2.73 -12.50 -7.78
N LEU A 120 -3.83 -12.07 -7.17
CA LEU A 120 -3.92 -10.72 -6.61
C LEU A 120 -2.81 -10.47 -5.60
N ALA A 121 -2.65 -11.37 -4.64
CA ALA A 121 -1.63 -11.23 -3.60
C ALA A 121 -0.22 -11.17 -4.21
N ARG A 122 0.10 -12.04 -5.15
CA ARG A 122 1.39 -12.07 -5.84
C ARG A 122 1.66 -10.78 -6.61
N GLN A 123 0.66 -10.30 -7.35
CA GLN A 123 0.77 -9.07 -8.12
C GLN A 123 1.01 -7.87 -7.20
N MET A 124 0.28 -7.78 -6.10
CA MET A 124 0.43 -6.67 -5.15
C MET A 124 1.77 -6.70 -4.43
N ILE A 125 2.25 -7.88 -4.05
CA ILE A 125 3.59 -8.04 -3.49
C ILE A 125 4.64 -7.52 -4.48
N ARG A 126 4.53 -7.92 -5.75
CA ARG A 126 5.43 -7.46 -6.81
C ARG A 126 5.40 -5.95 -6.95
N ASN A 127 4.20 -5.37 -7.03
CA ASN A 127 4.04 -3.92 -7.22
C ASN A 127 4.62 -3.14 -6.05
N GLU A 128 4.35 -3.56 -4.83
CA GLU A 128 4.84 -2.86 -3.64
C GLU A 128 6.34 -3.04 -3.42
N GLU A 129 6.89 -4.20 -3.78
CA GLU A 129 8.35 -4.39 -3.75
C GLU A 129 9.05 -3.47 -4.76
N LEU A 130 8.45 -3.23 -5.93
CA LEU A 130 8.98 -2.27 -6.90
C LEU A 130 8.91 -0.83 -6.35
N ASP A 131 7.83 -0.48 -5.66
CA ASP A 131 7.69 0.83 -5.02
C ASP A 131 8.75 1.02 -3.93
N VAL A 132 8.97 0.01 -3.10
CA VAL A 132 10.02 0.03 -2.07
C VAL A 132 11.39 0.28 -2.72
N ALA A 133 11.68 -0.44 -3.80
CA ALA A 133 12.95 -0.28 -4.51
C ALA A 133 13.14 1.15 -5.04
N GLU A 134 12.07 1.76 -5.60
CA GLU A 134 12.13 3.13 -6.08
C GLU A 134 12.35 4.13 -4.93
N ILE A 135 11.63 3.97 -3.83
CA ILE A 135 11.80 4.84 -2.66
C ILE A 135 13.22 4.74 -2.11
N GLU A 136 13.75 3.52 -2.01
CA GLU A 136 15.13 3.32 -1.55
C GLU A 136 16.13 4.00 -2.48
N LYS A 137 15.92 3.95 -3.80
CA LYS A 137 16.76 4.66 -4.77
C LYS A 137 16.68 6.18 -4.58
N MET A 138 15.50 6.71 -4.31
CA MET A 138 15.31 8.14 -4.04
C MET A 138 16.03 8.58 -2.77
N LEU A 139 16.14 7.70 -1.78
CA LEU A 139 16.80 7.98 -0.51
C LEU A 139 18.33 7.84 -0.58
N ARG A 140 18.86 7.16 -1.59
CA ARG A 140 20.31 7.04 -1.76
C ARG A 140 20.92 8.40 -2.04
N LYS A 141 22.07 8.62 -1.48
CA LYS A 141 22.86 9.81 -1.77
C LYS A 141 23.59 9.62 -3.10
N ARG A 142 23.82 10.73 -3.80
CA ARG A 142 24.56 10.71 -5.04
C ARG A 142 25.94 10.07 -4.79
N GLY A 143 26.28 9.08 -5.60
CA GLY A 143 27.52 8.34 -5.48
C GLY A 143 27.46 7.05 -4.67
N ASP A 144 26.33 6.76 -4.05
CA ASP A 144 26.11 5.48 -3.38
C ASP A 144 26.00 4.36 -4.43
N ALA A 145 26.57 3.22 -4.10
CA ALA A 145 26.53 2.05 -4.95
C ALA A 145 25.22 1.28 -4.79
#